data_9fa78de5633426255d0ddb9e9363ce09
#
_entry.id   9fa78de5633426255d0ddb9e9363ce09
#
_cell.length_a   1.000
_cell.length_b   1.000
_cell.length_c   1.000
_cell.angle_alpha   90.00
_cell.angle_beta   90.00
_cell.angle_gamma   90.00
#
_symmetry.space_group_name_H-M   'P 1'
#
loop_
_entity.id
_entity.type
_entity.pdbx_description
1 polymer ?
#
loop_
_entity_poly.entity_id
_entity_poly.type
_entity_poly.pdbx_seq_one_letter_code
_entity_poly.pdbx_strand_id
1 'polypeptide(L)'
;LRDIADEVGAVLMFDAAHIAGLIAGGVHPNPVPHCDIVTFTTHKTLRGPRGGCILTREEYAAAIDKAIFPGSQGGPLEHHIAAKAVAFREAADPSFADYARQIVANASALASALVGHGFRLVTGGTDNHLLVVDLRTFDAELTGAVAQTVLDRAGITLNKNTVPDDPRSPFVTSGVRIGTPSTTTQGMAEPEMVEIADLIARTLQGRDDDSVVAAVRADVNALCARFPVYGG
;
A
#
# COMPACT_ATOMS: atom_id res chain seq x y z
N LEU A 1 -11.88 7.97 -19.69
CA LEU A 1 -12.93 8.16 -18.67
C LEU A 1 -13.49 9.59 -18.68
N ARG A 2 -12.62 10.64 -18.86
CA ARG A 2 -13.11 12.03 -18.93
C ARG A 2 -14.13 12.19 -20.05
N ASP A 3 -13.80 11.76 -21.26
CA ASP A 3 -14.68 11.86 -22.44
C ASP A 3 -16.03 11.16 -22.20
N ILE A 4 -16.03 10.00 -21.56
CA ILE A 4 -17.25 9.26 -21.20
C ILE A 4 -18.09 10.05 -20.17
N ALA A 5 -17.43 10.60 -19.15
CA ALA A 5 -18.13 11.41 -18.15
C ALA A 5 -18.76 12.65 -18.77
N ASP A 6 -18.07 13.31 -19.69
CA ASP A 6 -18.58 14.47 -20.44
C ASP A 6 -19.77 14.11 -21.32
N GLU A 7 -19.69 12.97 -22.02
CA GLU A 7 -20.79 12.49 -22.90
C GLU A 7 -22.09 12.27 -22.13
N VAL A 8 -22.01 11.78 -20.87
CA VAL A 8 -23.19 11.49 -20.06
C VAL A 8 -23.50 12.59 -19.03
N GLY A 9 -22.72 13.68 -18.99
CA GLY A 9 -22.89 14.78 -18.03
C GLY A 9 -22.61 14.39 -16.58
N ALA A 10 -21.72 13.44 -16.34
CA ALA A 10 -21.37 12.95 -15.00
C ALA A 10 -20.17 13.69 -14.41
N VAL A 11 -20.19 13.90 -13.09
CA VAL A 11 -19.01 14.36 -12.32
C VAL A 11 -18.00 13.23 -12.23
N LEU A 12 -16.75 13.48 -12.60
CA LEU A 12 -15.66 12.50 -12.51
C LEU A 12 -14.88 12.72 -11.23
N MET A 13 -14.96 11.75 -10.33
CA MET A 13 -14.16 11.72 -9.09
C MET A 13 -13.11 10.62 -9.16
N PHE A 14 -11.90 10.93 -8.71
CA PHE A 14 -10.80 9.98 -8.58
C PHE A 14 -10.36 9.87 -7.12
N ASP A 15 -10.43 8.68 -6.55
CA ASP A 15 -9.87 8.39 -5.23
C ASP A 15 -8.42 7.92 -5.36
N ALA A 16 -7.48 8.83 -5.07
CA ALA A 16 -6.04 8.59 -5.09
C ALA A 16 -5.47 8.12 -3.74
N ALA A 17 -6.31 7.69 -2.80
CA ALA A 17 -5.92 7.44 -1.42
C ALA A 17 -4.65 6.58 -1.30
N HIS A 18 -4.51 5.52 -2.08
CA HIS A 18 -3.36 4.63 -2.05
C HIS A 18 -2.13 5.14 -2.81
N ILE A 19 -2.33 5.92 -3.86
CA ILE A 19 -1.29 6.24 -4.85
C ILE A 19 -0.90 7.72 -4.90
N ALA A 20 -1.44 8.56 -3.99
CA ALA A 20 -1.14 9.99 -3.97
C ALA A 20 0.36 10.30 -3.91
N GLY A 21 1.15 9.52 -3.15
CA GLY A 21 2.60 9.67 -3.11
C GLY A 21 3.27 9.29 -4.43
N LEU A 22 2.77 8.26 -5.13
CA LEU A 22 3.30 7.87 -6.45
C LEU A 22 2.99 8.92 -7.51
N ILE A 23 1.82 9.56 -7.44
CA ILE A 23 1.43 10.69 -8.29
C ILE A 23 2.33 11.90 -8.01
N ALA A 24 2.51 12.26 -6.73
CA ALA A 24 3.37 13.37 -6.33
C ALA A 24 4.84 13.15 -6.74
N GLY A 25 5.34 11.92 -6.64
CA GLY A 25 6.67 11.53 -7.09
C GLY A 25 6.82 11.34 -8.61
N GLY A 26 5.75 11.54 -9.38
CA GLY A 26 5.79 11.49 -10.85
C GLY A 26 5.88 10.09 -11.46
N VAL A 27 5.65 9.02 -10.68
CA VAL A 27 5.72 7.64 -11.17
C VAL A 27 4.34 7.03 -11.47
N HIS A 28 3.28 7.82 -11.32
CA HIS A 28 1.92 7.46 -11.70
C HIS A 28 1.24 8.65 -12.39
N PRO A 29 0.36 8.43 -13.39
CA PRO A 29 -0.36 9.51 -14.07
C PRO A 29 -1.13 10.40 -13.10
N ASN A 30 -1.06 11.71 -13.33
CA ASN A 30 -1.75 12.71 -12.51
C ASN A 30 -3.23 12.84 -12.93
N PRO A 31 -4.21 12.51 -12.06
CA PRO A 31 -5.62 12.62 -12.38
C PRO A 31 -6.17 14.05 -12.31
N VAL A 32 -5.47 14.97 -11.62
CA VAL A 32 -5.98 16.32 -11.32
C VAL A 32 -6.43 17.10 -12.56
N PRO A 33 -5.72 17.09 -13.71
CA PRO A 33 -6.17 17.79 -14.90
C PRO A 33 -7.44 17.22 -15.53
N HIS A 34 -7.79 15.98 -15.23
CA HIS A 34 -8.85 15.22 -15.88
C HIS A 34 -10.11 15.02 -15.04
N CYS A 35 -10.01 15.26 -13.72
CA CYS A 35 -11.10 15.01 -12.80
C CYS A 35 -11.72 16.30 -12.24
N ASP A 36 -12.98 16.22 -11.85
CA ASP A 36 -13.67 17.32 -11.20
C ASP A 36 -13.33 17.35 -9.70
N ILE A 37 -13.17 16.16 -9.12
CA ILE A 37 -12.83 15.96 -7.71
C ILE A 37 -11.74 14.88 -7.61
N VAL A 38 -10.71 15.14 -6.80
CA VAL A 38 -9.69 14.15 -6.43
C VAL A 38 -9.60 14.06 -4.91
N THR A 39 -9.80 12.87 -4.36
CA THR A 39 -9.66 12.62 -2.92
C THR A 39 -8.41 11.79 -2.66
N PHE A 40 -7.76 12.03 -1.51
CA PHE A 40 -6.63 11.20 -1.11
C PHE A 40 -6.38 11.23 0.40
N THR A 41 -5.69 10.21 0.88
CA THR A 41 -5.17 10.17 2.26
C THR A 41 -3.74 10.69 2.30
N THR A 42 -3.37 11.34 3.39
CA THR A 42 -2.01 11.87 3.58
C THR A 42 -1.04 10.85 4.21
N HIS A 43 -1.54 9.76 4.79
CA HIS A 43 -0.78 8.81 5.61
C HIS A 43 -0.46 7.46 4.94
N LYS A 44 -0.56 7.36 3.62
CA LYS A 44 -0.18 6.16 2.85
C LYS A 44 1.11 6.44 2.06
N THR A 45 1.12 6.25 0.75
CA THR A 45 2.32 6.50 -0.07
C THR A 45 2.83 7.94 0.00
N LEU A 46 1.99 8.90 0.39
CA LEU A 46 2.41 10.29 0.60
C LEU A 46 3.24 10.49 1.88
N ARG A 47 3.27 9.50 2.78
CA ARG A 47 4.10 9.45 3.99
C ARG A 47 3.88 10.62 4.98
N GLY A 48 2.66 11.15 5.02
CA GLY A 48 2.27 12.26 5.91
C GLY A 48 1.49 11.80 7.15
N PRO A 49 0.95 12.75 7.91
CA PRO A 49 0.12 12.47 9.07
C PRO A 49 -1.21 11.84 8.66
N ARG A 50 -1.88 11.19 9.61
CA ARG A 50 -3.21 10.63 9.38
C ARG A 50 -4.22 11.74 9.06
N GLY A 51 -4.86 11.61 7.91
CA GLY A 51 -5.85 12.56 7.42
C GLY A 51 -6.17 12.35 5.95
N GLY A 52 -7.04 13.20 5.41
CA GLY A 52 -7.42 13.24 4.02
C GLY A 52 -7.33 14.66 3.45
N CYS A 53 -7.35 14.74 2.14
CA CYS A 53 -7.49 15.97 1.37
C CYS A 53 -8.45 15.76 0.22
N ILE A 54 -9.12 16.82 -0.19
CA ILE A 54 -9.96 16.90 -1.38
C ILE A 54 -9.45 18.05 -2.23
N LEU A 55 -9.14 17.77 -3.48
CA LEU A 55 -8.92 18.78 -4.51
C LEU A 55 -10.15 18.81 -5.40
N THR A 56 -10.63 20.00 -5.72
CA THR A 56 -11.86 20.13 -6.51
C THR A 56 -11.83 21.37 -7.39
N ARG A 57 -12.69 21.38 -8.41
CA ARG A 57 -12.98 22.60 -9.18
C ARG A 57 -13.77 23.57 -8.32
N GLU A 58 -13.64 24.87 -8.61
CA GLU A 58 -14.28 25.96 -7.86
C GLU A 58 -15.78 25.78 -7.71
N GLU A 59 -16.47 25.30 -8.74
CA GLU A 59 -17.92 25.11 -8.74
C GLU A 59 -18.45 24.13 -7.67
N TYR A 60 -17.61 23.20 -7.20
CA TYR A 60 -17.98 22.22 -6.15
C TYR A 60 -17.49 22.63 -4.76
N ALA A 61 -16.58 23.60 -4.66
CA ALA A 61 -15.85 23.92 -3.44
C ALA A 61 -16.80 24.24 -2.27
N ALA A 62 -17.75 25.17 -2.46
CA ALA A 62 -18.67 25.57 -1.41
C ALA A 62 -19.57 24.44 -0.90
N ALA A 63 -20.00 23.53 -1.80
CA ALA A 63 -20.82 22.39 -1.42
C ALA A 63 -20.01 21.36 -0.60
N ILE A 64 -18.75 21.11 -1.02
CA ILE A 64 -17.83 20.22 -0.32
C ILE A 64 -17.47 20.77 1.04
N ASP A 65 -17.10 22.05 1.16
CA ASP A 65 -16.77 22.69 2.42
C ASP A 65 -17.93 22.56 3.42
N LYS A 66 -19.16 22.84 2.99
CA LYS A 66 -20.36 22.68 3.82
C LYS A 66 -20.62 21.22 4.22
N ALA A 67 -20.35 20.28 3.35
CA ALA A 67 -20.50 18.85 3.64
C ALA A 67 -19.46 18.37 4.66
N ILE A 68 -18.26 18.93 4.63
CA ILE A 68 -17.20 18.65 5.61
C ILE A 68 -17.51 19.33 6.93
N PHE A 69 -17.68 20.66 6.95
CA PHE A 69 -17.97 21.43 8.14
C PHE A 69 -19.19 22.35 7.92
N PRO A 70 -20.24 22.23 8.73
CA PRO A 70 -20.41 21.34 9.88
C PRO A 70 -21.08 19.98 9.54
N GLY A 71 -21.15 19.59 8.26
CA GLY A 71 -21.93 18.45 7.80
C GLY A 71 -21.49 17.11 8.38
N SER A 72 -20.18 16.80 8.33
CA SER A 72 -19.64 15.51 8.78
C SER A 72 -18.54 15.64 9.84
N GLN A 73 -17.91 16.81 9.98
CA GLN A 73 -16.80 17.06 10.90
C GLN A 73 -17.04 18.33 11.70
N GLY A 74 -16.30 18.50 12.81
CA GLY A 74 -16.24 19.68 13.65
C GLY A 74 -14.90 20.41 13.54
N GLY A 75 -14.43 21.02 14.62
CA GLY A 75 -13.15 21.73 14.68
C GLY A 75 -11.99 20.82 14.28
N PRO A 76 -11.10 21.27 13.39
CA PRO A 76 -10.00 20.43 12.89
C PRO A 76 -8.90 20.29 13.93
N LEU A 77 -8.12 19.21 13.80
CA LEU A 77 -6.89 19.00 14.56
C LEU A 77 -5.74 19.81 13.94
N GLU A 78 -5.46 20.99 14.45
CA GLU A 78 -4.50 21.96 13.88
C GLU A 78 -3.08 21.39 13.76
N HIS A 79 -2.65 20.55 14.71
CA HIS A 79 -1.37 19.86 14.63
C HIS A 79 -1.30 18.90 13.42
N HIS A 80 -2.42 18.27 13.02
CA HIS A 80 -2.48 17.49 11.76
C HIS A 80 -2.40 18.40 10.54
N ILE A 81 -2.97 19.59 10.56
CA ILE A 81 -2.86 20.57 9.48
C ILE A 81 -1.40 21.00 9.32
N ALA A 82 -0.73 21.37 10.42
CA ALA A 82 0.68 21.72 10.42
C ALA A 82 1.56 20.56 9.89
N ALA A 83 1.29 19.34 10.35
CA ALA A 83 2.03 18.16 9.88
C ALA A 83 1.80 17.86 8.39
N LYS A 84 0.59 18.11 7.85
CA LYS A 84 0.33 18.01 6.40
C LYS A 84 1.16 19.02 5.61
N ALA A 85 1.31 20.26 6.11
CA ALA A 85 2.14 21.26 5.43
C ALA A 85 3.62 20.81 5.32
N VAL A 86 4.16 20.20 6.39
CA VAL A 86 5.50 19.60 6.38
C VAL A 86 5.58 18.46 5.36
N ALA A 87 4.62 17.52 5.40
CA ALA A 87 4.59 16.38 4.48
C ALA A 87 4.48 16.81 3.02
N PHE A 88 3.70 17.84 2.71
CA PHE A 88 3.59 18.36 1.34
C PHE A 88 4.88 19.05 0.89
N ARG A 89 5.60 19.74 1.79
CA ARG A 89 6.90 20.29 1.51
C ARG A 89 7.93 19.18 1.21
N GLU A 90 7.93 18.11 2.00
CA GLU A 90 8.79 16.95 1.75
C GLU A 90 8.44 16.27 0.41
N ALA A 91 7.14 16.12 0.10
CA ALA A 91 6.69 15.54 -1.16
C ALA A 91 7.01 16.41 -2.40
N ALA A 92 7.26 17.71 -2.21
CA ALA A 92 7.69 18.61 -3.26
C ALA A 92 9.23 18.61 -3.48
N ASP A 93 9.98 17.97 -2.58
CA ASP A 93 11.43 17.83 -2.74
C ASP A 93 11.77 16.80 -3.83
N PRO A 94 12.77 17.04 -4.69
CA PRO A 94 13.20 16.09 -5.72
C PRO A 94 13.52 14.69 -5.20
N SER A 95 14.02 14.55 -3.97
CA SER A 95 14.28 13.24 -3.34
C SER A 95 13.05 12.39 -3.15
N PHE A 96 11.86 13.01 -3.08
CA PHE A 96 10.61 12.26 -3.00
C PHE A 96 10.30 11.48 -4.29
N ALA A 97 10.75 11.98 -5.43
CA ALA A 97 10.63 11.24 -6.70
C ALA A 97 11.52 9.98 -6.70
N ASP A 98 12.71 10.04 -6.08
CA ASP A 98 13.58 8.86 -5.90
C ASP A 98 12.92 7.83 -4.97
N TYR A 99 12.34 8.28 -3.87
CA TYR A 99 11.57 7.43 -2.97
C TYR A 99 10.39 6.74 -3.67
N ALA A 100 9.63 7.48 -4.48
CA ALA A 100 8.49 6.92 -5.22
C ALA A 100 8.95 5.88 -6.26
N ARG A 101 10.05 6.12 -6.97
CA ARG A 101 10.67 5.14 -7.89
C ARG A 101 11.10 3.89 -7.15
N GLN A 102 11.74 4.05 -5.99
CA GLN A 102 12.20 2.90 -5.19
C GLN A 102 11.03 2.05 -4.67
N ILE A 103 9.89 2.67 -4.31
CA ILE A 103 8.67 1.92 -3.93
C ILE A 103 8.24 0.97 -5.05
N VAL A 104 8.19 1.47 -6.28
CA VAL A 104 7.74 0.68 -7.45
C VAL A 104 8.78 -0.40 -7.79
N ALA A 105 10.07 -0.07 -7.76
CA ALA A 105 11.14 -1.04 -7.98
C ALA A 105 11.11 -2.17 -6.95
N ASN A 106 10.95 -1.83 -5.68
CA ASN A 106 10.80 -2.79 -4.59
C ASN A 106 9.57 -3.70 -4.77
N ALA A 107 8.43 -3.13 -5.16
CA ALA A 107 7.23 -3.91 -5.39
C ALA A 107 7.40 -4.90 -6.56
N SER A 108 8.06 -4.48 -7.63
CA SER A 108 8.37 -5.33 -8.78
C SER A 108 9.35 -6.46 -8.41
N ALA A 109 10.40 -6.16 -7.64
CA ALA A 109 11.36 -7.15 -7.16
C ALA A 109 10.69 -8.18 -6.24
N LEU A 110 9.89 -7.73 -5.28
CA LEU A 110 9.12 -8.60 -4.40
C LEU A 110 8.15 -9.49 -5.18
N ALA A 111 7.44 -8.92 -6.16
CA ALA A 111 6.53 -9.65 -7.03
C ALA A 111 7.25 -10.78 -7.77
N SER A 112 8.39 -10.47 -8.40
CA SER A 112 9.19 -11.45 -9.14
C SER A 112 9.73 -12.57 -8.24
N ALA A 113 10.21 -12.22 -7.05
CA ALA A 113 10.73 -13.19 -6.08
C ALA A 113 9.61 -14.12 -5.57
N LEU A 114 8.42 -13.58 -5.25
CA LEU A 114 7.28 -14.39 -4.83
C LEU A 114 6.83 -15.36 -5.93
N VAL A 115 6.81 -14.92 -7.20
CA VAL A 115 6.53 -15.83 -8.34
C VAL A 115 7.58 -16.93 -8.41
N GLY A 116 8.87 -16.62 -8.17
CA GLY A 116 9.95 -17.59 -8.09
C GLY A 116 9.74 -18.65 -6.99
N HIS A 117 9.07 -18.33 -5.91
CA HIS A 117 8.67 -19.25 -4.84
C HIS A 117 7.34 -19.99 -5.12
N GLY A 118 6.75 -19.85 -6.31
CA GLY A 118 5.53 -20.54 -6.72
C GLY A 118 4.22 -19.84 -6.35
N PHE A 119 4.28 -18.60 -5.86
CA PHE A 119 3.07 -17.81 -5.61
C PHE A 119 2.49 -17.27 -6.93
N ARG A 120 1.17 -17.21 -6.99
CA ARG A 120 0.44 -16.55 -8.07
C ARG A 120 0.07 -15.14 -7.66
N LEU A 121 0.45 -14.15 -8.46
CA LEU A 121 -0.04 -12.79 -8.33
C LEU A 121 -1.30 -12.61 -9.18
N VAL A 122 -2.33 -11.96 -8.63
CA VAL A 122 -3.64 -11.76 -9.30
C VAL A 122 -3.48 -11.09 -10.67
N THR A 123 -2.55 -10.11 -10.77
CA THR A 123 -2.28 -9.36 -12.01
C THR A 123 -1.00 -9.82 -12.73
N GLY A 124 -0.38 -10.91 -12.28
CA GLY A 124 0.89 -11.39 -12.82
C GLY A 124 2.13 -10.56 -12.40
N GLY A 125 1.93 -9.42 -11.78
CA GLY A 125 2.95 -8.47 -11.33
C GLY A 125 2.31 -7.23 -10.72
N THR A 126 3.07 -6.12 -10.67
CA THR A 126 2.55 -4.83 -10.21
C THR A 126 3.29 -3.66 -10.87
N ASP A 127 2.54 -2.59 -11.17
CA ASP A 127 3.06 -1.31 -11.69
C ASP A 127 3.08 -0.22 -10.60
N ASN A 128 2.73 -0.58 -9.36
CA ASN A 128 2.63 0.36 -8.25
C ASN A 128 3.26 -0.21 -6.97
N HIS A 129 2.76 0.17 -5.80
CA HIS A 129 3.28 -0.17 -4.48
C HIS A 129 2.66 -1.43 -3.85
N LEU A 130 1.62 -2.00 -4.47
CA LEU A 130 0.83 -3.10 -3.91
C LEU A 130 0.83 -4.31 -4.84
N LEU A 131 0.72 -5.48 -4.26
CA LEU A 131 0.43 -6.73 -4.94
C LEU A 131 -0.57 -7.56 -4.13
N VAL A 132 -1.38 -8.34 -4.83
CA VAL A 132 -2.30 -9.32 -4.24
C VAL A 132 -1.86 -10.70 -4.66
N VAL A 133 -1.57 -11.53 -3.67
CA VAL A 133 -1.14 -12.92 -3.84
C VAL A 133 -2.36 -13.83 -3.70
N ASP A 134 -2.59 -14.67 -4.69
CA ASP A 134 -3.54 -15.78 -4.62
C ASP A 134 -2.82 -17.01 -4.05
N LEU A 135 -3.19 -17.42 -2.85
CA LEU A 135 -2.52 -18.51 -2.13
C LEU A 135 -2.91 -19.90 -2.63
N ARG A 136 -4.02 -20.03 -3.37
CA ARG A 136 -4.58 -21.33 -3.80
C ARG A 136 -3.64 -22.14 -4.70
N THR A 137 -2.75 -21.46 -5.43
CA THR A 137 -1.76 -22.13 -6.29
C THR A 137 -0.53 -22.60 -5.52
N PHE A 138 -0.24 -21.95 -4.39
CA PHE A 138 0.86 -22.32 -3.51
C PHE A 138 0.44 -23.50 -2.59
N ASP A 139 -0.73 -23.39 -1.98
CA ASP A 139 -1.36 -24.44 -1.19
C ASP A 139 -2.89 -24.23 -1.17
N ALA A 140 -3.66 -25.20 -1.68
CA ALA A 140 -5.10 -25.10 -1.82
C ALA A 140 -5.84 -24.97 -0.47
N GLU A 141 -5.26 -25.49 0.60
CA GLU A 141 -5.85 -25.43 1.95
C GLU A 141 -5.45 -24.14 2.70
N LEU A 142 -4.41 -23.45 2.25
CA LEU A 142 -3.96 -22.22 2.89
C LEU A 142 -4.96 -21.08 2.65
N THR A 143 -5.42 -20.48 3.74
CA THR A 143 -6.33 -19.32 3.69
C THR A 143 -5.58 -18.03 3.96
N GLY A 144 -6.15 -16.89 3.51
CA GLY A 144 -5.60 -15.57 3.83
C GLY A 144 -5.57 -15.30 5.34
N ALA A 145 -6.58 -15.78 6.08
CA ALA A 145 -6.62 -15.64 7.54
C ALA A 145 -5.49 -16.41 8.25
N VAL A 146 -5.22 -17.64 7.83
CA VAL A 146 -4.11 -18.43 8.36
C VAL A 146 -2.77 -17.79 8.00
N ALA A 147 -2.59 -17.40 6.72
CA ALA A 147 -1.37 -16.76 6.26
C ALA A 147 -1.08 -15.46 7.04
N GLN A 148 -2.08 -14.59 7.21
CA GLN A 148 -1.95 -13.37 8.01
C GLN A 148 -1.50 -13.67 9.43
N THR A 149 -2.13 -14.64 10.09
CA THR A 149 -1.84 -14.97 11.49
C THR A 149 -0.44 -15.53 11.68
N VAL A 150 -0.01 -16.46 10.82
CA VAL A 150 1.32 -17.09 10.98
C VAL A 150 2.45 -16.13 10.59
N LEU A 151 2.25 -15.31 9.55
CA LEU A 151 3.21 -14.28 9.16
C LEU A 151 3.37 -13.21 10.24
N ASP A 152 2.28 -12.80 10.89
CA ASP A 152 2.34 -11.86 12.03
C ASP A 152 3.14 -12.45 13.20
N ARG A 153 2.99 -13.74 13.49
CA ARG A 153 3.84 -14.46 14.48
C ARG A 153 5.32 -14.43 14.10
N ALA A 154 5.63 -14.54 12.81
CA ALA A 154 7.00 -14.40 12.29
C ALA A 154 7.50 -12.95 12.23
N GLY A 155 6.66 -11.95 12.54
CA GLY A 155 7.01 -10.52 12.49
C GLY A 155 6.82 -9.88 11.13
N ILE A 156 6.12 -10.53 10.21
CA ILE A 156 5.82 -10.03 8.87
C ILE A 156 4.34 -9.62 8.85
N THR A 157 4.08 -8.32 8.96
CA THR A 157 2.71 -7.79 8.99
C THR A 157 2.19 -7.54 7.58
N LEU A 158 1.11 -8.21 7.23
CA LEU A 158 0.34 -8.01 6.02
C LEU A 158 -1.15 -8.24 6.31
N ASN A 159 -2.03 -8.08 5.32
CA ASN A 159 -3.44 -8.36 5.53
C ASN A 159 -3.97 -9.43 4.58
N LYS A 160 -4.89 -10.26 5.08
CA LYS A 160 -5.72 -11.12 4.24
C LYS A 160 -6.51 -10.27 3.23
N ASN A 161 -6.72 -10.80 2.04
CA ASN A 161 -7.43 -10.12 0.96
C ASN A 161 -8.20 -11.12 0.10
N THR A 162 -9.41 -10.75 -0.31
CA THR A 162 -10.13 -11.51 -1.31
C THR A 162 -9.40 -11.45 -2.65
N VAL A 163 -9.54 -12.52 -3.43
CA VAL A 163 -9.06 -12.58 -4.82
C VAL A 163 -10.27 -12.60 -5.78
N PRO A 164 -10.09 -12.33 -7.07
CA PRO A 164 -11.17 -12.47 -8.03
C PRO A 164 -11.80 -13.87 -7.96
N ASP A 165 -13.13 -13.91 -7.98
CA ASP A 165 -13.92 -15.14 -7.85
C ASP A 165 -13.53 -15.98 -6.63
N ASP A 166 -13.31 -15.31 -5.50
CA ASP A 166 -12.89 -15.96 -4.26
C ASP A 166 -14.02 -16.85 -3.73
N PRO A 167 -13.83 -18.18 -3.60
CA PRO A 167 -14.85 -19.08 -3.08
C PRO A 167 -15.04 -18.95 -1.56
N ARG A 168 -14.10 -18.27 -0.87
CA ARG A 168 -14.13 -18.12 0.59
C ARG A 168 -14.75 -16.79 0.98
N SER A 169 -15.32 -16.74 2.18
CA SER A 169 -15.90 -15.49 2.70
C SER A 169 -14.86 -14.40 2.90
N PRO A 170 -15.25 -13.12 2.94
CA PRO A 170 -14.33 -11.99 3.22
C PRO A 170 -13.62 -12.07 4.58
N PHE A 171 -14.12 -12.88 5.52
CA PHE A 171 -13.49 -13.10 6.82
C PHE A 171 -12.36 -14.13 6.77
N VAL A 172 -12.34 -14.99 5.77
CA VAL A 172 -11.35 -16.07 5.59
C VAL A 172 -10.38 -15.74 4.47
N THR A 173 -10.88 -15.42 3.28
CA THR A 173 -10.19 -15.09 2.03
C THR A 173 -9.25 -16.17 1.49
N SER A 174 -8.87 -16.05 0.22
CA SER A 174 -7.92 -16.94 -0.44
C SER A 174 -6.60 -16.23 -0.78
N GLY A 175 -6.43 -14.99 -0.41
CA GLY A 175 -5.24 -14.21 -0.72
C GLY A 175 -4.75 -13.35 0.42
N VAL A 176 -3.61 -12.73 0.16
CA VAL A 176 -3.01 -11.69 1.00
C VAL A 176 -2.59 -10.50 0.16
N ARG A 177 -2.58 -9.31 0.77
CA ARG A 177 -2.11 -8.07 0.14
C ARG A 177 -0.82 -7.62 0.80
N ILE A 178 0.16 -7.27 -0.03
CA ILE A 178 1.50 -6.86 0.40
C ILE A 178 1.82 -5.52 -0.26
N GLY A 179 2.50 -4.63 0.46
CA GLY A 179 2.95 -3.34 -0.07
C GLY A 179 4.33 -2.96 0.44
N THR A 180 5.04 -2.14 -0.32
CA THR A 180 6.45 -1.81 -0.09
C THR A 180 6.76 -0.42 0.48
N PRO A 181 5.82 0.54 0.63
CA PRO A 181 6.16 1.89 1.10
C PRO A 181 6.84 1.94 2.47
N SER A 182 6.44 1.08 3.41
CA SER A 182 7.01 1.05 4.76
C SER A 182 8.46 0.61 4.76
N THR A 183 8.77 -0.50 4.09
CA THR A 183 10.13 -1.04 3.98
C THR A 183 11.03 -0.11 3.17
N THR A 184 10.51 0.52 2.11
CA THR A 184 11.24 1.55 1.36
C THR A 184 11.55 2.78 2.23
N THR A 185 10.63 3.21 3.09
CA THR A 185 10.88 4.32 4.04
C THR A 185 12.01 3.98 5.02
N GLN A 186 12.17 2.71 5.37
CA GLN A 186 13.27 2.23 6.22
C GLN A 186 14.60 2.11 5.48
N GLY A 187 14.65 2.34 4.17
CA GLY A 187 15.85 2.28 3.35
C GLY A 187 16.12 0.92 2.71
N MET A 188 15.17 -0.02 2.78
CA MET A 188 15.29 -1.31 2.08
C MET A 188 15.13 -1.12 0.57
N ALA A 189 15.88 -1.89 -0.20
CA ALA A 189 15.90 -1.89 -1.66
C ALA A 189 15.57 -3.30 -2.21
N GLU A 190 15.78 -3.51 -3.51
CA GLU A 190 15.40 -4.75 -4.19
C GLU A 190 16.04 -6.02 -3.59
N PRO A 191 17.31 -6.02 -3.12
CA PRO A 191 17.87 -7.21 -2.48
C PRO A 191 17.09 -7.65 -1.24
N GLU A 192 16.65 -6.71 -0.40
CA GLU A 192 15.85 -7.01 0.78
C GLU A 192 14.45 -7.53 0.41
N MET A 193 13.91 -7.12 -0.73
CA MET A 193 12.62 -7.64 -1.24
C MET A 193 12.71 -9.12 -1.59
N VAL A 194 13.85 -9.56 -2.11
CA VAL A 194 14.12 -11.00 -2.36
C VAL A 194 14.22 -11.75 -1.03
N GLU A 195 14.94 -11.20 -0.04
CA GLU A 195 15.03 -11.76 1.30
C GLU A 195 13.64 -11.86 1.98
N ILE A 196 12.82 -10.82 1.87
CA ILE A 196 11.44 -10.80 2.40
C ILE A 196 10.57 -11.88 1.72
N ALA A 197 10.69 -12.07 0.41
CA ALA A 197 9.95 -13.12 -0.30
C ALA A 197 10.32 -14.52 0.20
N ASP A 198 11.61 -14.79 0.44
CA ASP A 198 12.08 -16.04 1.03
C ASP A 198 11.50 -16.26 2.43
N LEU A 199 11.56 -15.24 3.29
CA LEU A 199 11.02 -15.29 4.65
C LEU A 199 9.50 -15.56 4.64
N ILE A 200 8.74 -14.96 3.72
CA ILE A 200 7.31 -15.23 3.54
C ILE A 200 7.11 -16.70 3.12
N ALA A 201 7.84 -17.18 2.12
CA ALA A 201 7.70 -18.54 1.61
C ALA A 201 8.03 -19.57 2.70
N ARG A 202 9.15 -19.42 3.40
CA ARG A 202 9.56 -20.30 4.50
C ARG A 202 8.54 -20.34 5.62
N THR A 203 7.98 -19.18 6.00
CA THR A 203 6.94 -19.10 7.05
C THR A 203 5.71 -19.89 6.64
N LEU A 204 5.23 -19.72 5.40
CA LEU A 204 4.00 -20.35 4.94
C LEU A 204 4.17 -21.85 4.67
N GLN A 205 5.36 -22.29 4.23
CA GLN A 205 5.70 -23.71 4.09
C GLN A 205 5.80 -24.41 5.44
N GLY A 206 6.41 -23.76 6.44
CA GLY A 206 6.61 -24.29 7.78
C GLY A 206 5.56 -23.85 8.81
N ARG A 207 4.37 -23.42 8.37
CA ARG A 207 3.35 -22.78 9.22
C ARG A 207 2.88 -23.60 10.43
N ASP A 208 2.96 -24.93 10.33
CA ASP A 208 2.54 -25.88 11.37
C ASP A 208 3.69 -26.28 12.32
N ASP A 209 4.90 -25.77 12.07
CA ASP A 209 6.08 -26.00 12.91
C ASP A 209 6.52 -24.69 13.61
N ASP A 210 6.26 -24.63 14.91
CA ASP A 210 6.60 -23.46 15.72
C ASP A 210 8.11 -23.16 15.73
N SER A 211 8.97 -24.15 15.54
CA SER A 211 10.42 -23.95 15.49
C SER A 211 10.85 -23.25 14.21
N VAL A 212 10.20 -23.53 13.08
CA VAL A 212 10.41 -22.83 11.80
C VAL A 212 9.96 -21.38 11.91
N VAL A 213 8.75 -21.16 12.44
CA VAL A 213 8.22 -19.79 12.61
C VAL A 213 9.12 -18.97 13.54
N ALA A 214 9.63 -19.57 14.63
CA ALA A 214 10.55 -18.90 15.55
C ALA A 214 11.91 -18.57 14.88
N ALA A 215 12.45 -19.49 14.07
CA ALA A 215 13.68 -19.25 13.32
C ALA A 215 13.51 -18.11 12.31
N VAL A 216 12.41 -18.10 11.54
CA VAL A 216 12.10 -16.99 10.61
C VAL A 216 11.93 -15.68 11.38
N ARG A 217 11.31 -15.69 12.56
CA ARG A 217 11.20 -14.48 13.41
C ARG A 217 12.57 -13.93 13.79
N ALA A 218 13.54 -14.78 14.07
CA ALA A 218 14.91 -14.35 14.35
C ALA A 218 15.56 -13.70 13.12
N ASP A 219 15.37 -14.30 11.93
CA ASP A 219 15.87 -13.74 10.66
C ASP A 219 15.21 -12.38 10.34
N VAL A 220 13.89 -12.24 10.53
CA VAL A 220 13.16 -10.97 10.38
C VAL A 220 13.73 -9.90 11.33
N ASN A 221 13.98 -10.24 12.58
CA ASN A 221 14.58 -9.31 13.53
C ASN A 221 16.00 -8.89 13.10
N ALA A 222 16.80 -9.81 12.56
CA ALA A 222 18.13 -9.52 12.05
C ALA A 222 18.08 -8.60 10.81
N LEU A 223 17.13 -8.83 9.89
CA LEU A 223 16.86 -7.92 8.76
C LEU A 223 16.47 -6.53 9.24
N CYS A 224 15.48 -6.43 10.14
CA CYS A 224 15.01 -5.14 10.66
C CYS A 224 16.11 -4.36 11.41
N ALA A 225 17.02 -5.05 12.09
CA ALA A 225 18.14 -4.42 12.79
C ALA A 225 19.14 -3.71 11.84
N ARG A 226 19.21 -4.13 10.57
CA ARG A 226 20.00 -3.44 9.54
C ARG A 226 19.35 -2.13 9.08
N PHE A 227 18.04 -1.98 9.27
CA PHE A 227 17.21 -0.87 8.77
C PHE A 227 16.33 -0.28 9.90
N PRO A 228 16.93 0.33 10.92
CA PRO A 228 16.18 0.88 12.05
C PRO A 228 15.28 2.05 11.59
N VAL A 229 14.03 2.09 12.06
CA VAL A 229 13.07 3.17 11.73
C VAL A 229 13.54 4.52 12.26
N TYR A 230 14.17 4.51 13.41
CA TYR A 230 14.77 5.66 14.06
C TYR A 230 16.27 5.38 14.19
N GLY A 231 16.99 5.62 13.10
CA GLY A 231 18.45 5.61 13.10
C GLY A 231 18.99 6.83 13.83
N GLY A 232 19.85 6.61 14.79
CA GLY A 232 20.55 7.66 15.52
C GLY A 232 21.55 8.42 14.65
#